data_f455a32bf317d827bb7167a19ec03556
#
_entry.id   f455a32bf317d827bb7167a19ec03556
#
_cell.length_a   1.000
_cell.length_b   1.000
_cell.length_c   1.000
_cell.angle_alpha   90.00
_cell.angle_beta   90.00
_cell.angle_gamma   90.00
#
_symmetry.space_group_name_H-M   'P 1'
#
loop_
_entity.id
_entity.type
_entity.pdbx_description
1 polymer ?
#
loop_
_entity_poly.entity_id
_entity_poly.type
_entity_poly.pdbx_seq_one_letter_code
_entity_poly.pdbx_strand_id
1 'polypeptide(L)'
;MLFAPLQPYATHALQVDATHTLYVEESGNPDGIPVLFVHGGPGGGTEAWHRQFFDPQRYRIVLFDQRGCGRSTPHASLVDNTTWHLVDDMERIRVHLAIDAWAVFGGSWGSTLALTYAQTHPARVLGLVLRGIFLLRKAEIDWFYQQGSSWIFPDAWEAFEAAIPADERGDYVGAYYRRLTSDDPKVRLAAARAWSRWEGATSKLIPTADAAARFGESAFAEAFARIECHYF
;
A
#
# COMPACT_ATOMS: atom_id res chain seq x y z
N MET A 1 14.68 -12.95 10.77
CA MET A 1 15.90 -12.10 10.75
C MET A 1 15.92 -11.40 9.41
N LEU A 2 16.18 -10.08 9.36
CA LEU A 2 16.34 -9.35 8.10
C LEU A 2 17.78 -9.48 7.60
N PHE A 3 17.96 -9.45 6.28
CA PHE A 3 19.30 -9.37 5.67
C PHE A 3 19.90 -7.97 5.86
N ALA A 4 21.18 -7.83 5.55
CA ALA A 4 21.86 -6.53 5.67
C ALA A 4 21.22 -5.48 4.74
N PRO A 5 21.25 -4.19 5.14
CA PRO A 5 20.81 -3.10 4.27
C PRO A 5 21.58 -3.10 2.94
N LEU A 6 20.83 -2.88 1.85
CA LEU A 6 21.42 -2.77 0.52
C LEU A 6 20.80 -1.62 -0.28
N GLN A 7 21.56 -1.12 -1.26
CA GLN A 7 21.10 -0.09 -2.19
C GLN A 7 20.60 -0.72 -3.50
N PRO A 8 19.67 -0.08 -4.20
CA PRO A 8 19.32 -0.51 -5.54
C PRO A 8 20.50 -0.29 -6.50
N TYR A 9 20.68 -1.22 -7.41
CA TYR A 9 21.63 -1.05 -8.51
C TYR A 9 21.00 -0.34 -9.72
N ALA A 10 19.65 -0.35 -9.82
CA ALA A 10 18.90 0.37 -10.83
C ALA A 10 17.60 0.95 -10.28
N THR A 11 17.20 2.09 -10.83
CA THR A 11 15.91 2.73 -10.56
C THR A 11 15.29 3.18 -11.86
N HIS A 12 13.97 3.06 -11.98
CA HIS A 12 13.22 3.37 -13.19
C HIS A 12 12.05 4.31 -12.86
N ALA A 13 11.80 5.27 -13.74
CA ALA A 13 10.55 6.03 -13.81
C ALA A 13 9.73 5.47 -14.98
N LEU A 14 8.87 4.49 -14.70
CA LEU A 14 8.11 3.78 -15.72
C LEU A 14 6.76 4.47 -15.97
N GLN A 15 6.63 5.11 -17.14
CA GLN A 15 5.33 5.63 -17.57
C GLN A 15 4.41 4.47 -17.97
N VAL A 16 3.31 4.29 -17.24
CA VAL A 16 2.36 3.18 -17.46
C VAL A 16 1.12 3.60 -18.23
N ASP A 17 0.80 4.88 -18.26
CA ASP A 17 -0.26 5.46 -19.09
C ASP A 17 0.02 6.96 -19.34
N ALA A 18 -0.96 7.71 -19.86
CA ALA A 18 -0.81 9.14 -20.16
C ALA A 18 -0.62 10.00 -18.89
N THR A 19 -1.02 9.50 -17.72
CA THR A 19 -1.07 10.23 -16.45
C THR A 19 -0.03 9.74 -15.46
N HIS A 20 0.19 8.41 -15.35
CA HIS A 20 0.93 7.81 -14.26
C HIS A 20 2.34 7.38 -14.66
N THR A 21 3.27 7.73 -13.76
CA THR A 21 4.66 7.25 -13.80
C THR A 21 4.97 6.55 -12.49
N LEU A 22 5.35 5.27 -12.55
CA LEU A 22 5.68 4.48 -11.38
C LEU A 22 7.17 4.55 -11.08
N TYR A 23 7.48 4.64 -9.81
CA TYR A 23 8.82 4.36 -9.31
C TYR A 23 9.02 2.85 -9.19
N VAL A 24 10.07 2.33 -9.80
CA VAL A 24 10.50 0.93 -9.72
C VAL A 24 11.98 0.89 -9.41
N GLU A 25 12.40 -0.04 -8.57
CA GLU A 25 13.81 -0.25 -8.26
C GLU A 25 14.19 -1.73 -8.28
N GLU A 26 15.45 -1.98 -8.62
CA GLU A 26 16.04 -3.32 -8.60
C GLU A 26 17.23 -3.36 -7.67
N SER A 27 17.32 -4.41 -6.86
CA SER A 27 18.42 -4.64 -5.93
C SER A 27 18.77 -6.13 -5.81
N GLY A 28 19.86 -6.45 -5.12
CA GLY A 28 20.35 -7.81 -4.96
C GLY A 28 21.11 -8.33 -6.19
N ASN A 29 20.88 -9.59 -6.55
CA ASN A 29 21.56 -10.26 -7.66
C ASN A 29 20.78 -10.07 -8.98
N PRO A 30 21.32 -9.34 -9.98
CA PRO A 30 20.63 -9.13 -11.26
C PRO A 30 20.33 -10.42 -12.02
N ASP A 31 21.11 -11.49 -11.80
CA ASP A 31 20.93 -12.81 -12.42
C ASP A 31 20.20 -13.81 -11.47
N GLY A 32 19.73 -13.32 -10.34
CA GLY A 32 19.03 -14.12 -9.33
C GLY A 32 17.57 -14.42 -9.69
N ILE A 33 16.91 -15.18 -8.79
CA ILE A 33 15.48 -15.47 -8.93
C ILE A 33 14.70 -14.15 -8.78
N PRO A 34 13.89 -13.75 -9.77
CA PRO A 34 13.11 -12.53 -9.65
C PRO A 34 12.06 -12.64 -8.56
N VAL A 35 11.97 -11.61 -7.71
CA VAL A 35 10.94 -11.47 -6.69
C VAL A 35 10.38 -10.05 -6.71
N LEU A 36 9.05 -9.96 -6.84
CA LEU A 36 8.32 -8.71 -6.73
C LEU A 36 7.79 -8.53 -5.31
N PHE A 37 8.13 -7.41 -4.68
CA PHE A 37 7.54 -6.99 -3.42
C PHE A 37 6.34 -6.07 -3.68
N VAL A 38 5.16 -6.47 -3.19
CA VAL A 38 3.90 -5.73 -3.32
C VAL A 38 3.54 -5.14 -1.96
N HIS A 39 3.66 -3.82 -1.84
CA HIS A 39 3.39 -3.13 -0.57
C HIS A 39 1.91 -3.08 -0.22
N GLY A 40 1.64 -2.86 1.05
CA GLY A 40 0.29 -2.72 1.60
C GLY A 40 -0.24 -1.27 1.61
N GLY A 41 -1.25 -1.07 2.37
CA GLY A 41 -2.18 0.02 2.46
C GLY A 41 -3.53 -0.48 1.95
N PRO A 42 -3.94 -0.12 0.72
CA PRO A 42 -3.19 0.49 -0.41
C PRO A 42 -2.65 1.90 -0.10
N GLY A 43 -1.69 2.37 -0.88
CA GLY A 43 -1.15 3.72 -0.72
C GLY A 43 0.08 3.85 0.20
N GLY A 44 0.58 2.74 0.78
CA GLY A 44 1.70 2.75 1.74
C GLY A 44 3.07 3.07 1.13
N GLY A 45 3.29 2.73 -0.13
CA GLY A 45 4.60 2.84 -0.78
C GLY A 45 5.64 1.86 -0.25
N THR A 46 6.83 1.88 -0.84
CA THR A 46 7.95 1.04 -0.43
C THR A 46 9.02 1.82 0.35
N GLU A 47 9.75 1.10 1.20
CA GLU A 47 10.83 1.62 2.01
C GLU A 47 12.11 0.80 1.80
N ALA A 48 13.24 1.40 2.09
CA ALA A 48 14.55 0.77 1.91
C ALA A 48 14.70 -0.58 2.65
N TRP A 49 14.08 -0.72 3.81
CA TRP A 49 14.15 -1.95 4.59
C TRP A 49 13.36 -3.12 4.00
N HIS A 50 12.42 -2.88 3.08
CA HIS A 50 11.69 -3.94 2.39
C HIS A 50 12.61 -4.83 1.55
N ARG A 51 13.74 -4.29 1.06
CA ARG A 51 14.77 -5.08 0.35
C ARG A 51 15.37 -6.17 1.23
N GLN A 52 15.41 -5.94 2.55
CA GLN A 52 16.04 -6.83 3.54
C GLN A 52 15.22 -8.10 3.84
N PHE A 53 14.04 -8.24 3.26
CA PHE A 53 13.27 -9.50 3.36
C PHE A 53 13.90 -10.64 2.55
N PHE A 54 14.73 -10.32 1.56
CA PHE A 54 15.24 -11.25 0.58
C PHE A 54 16.76 -11.38 0.66
N ASP A 55 17.26 -12.62 0.44
CA ASP A 55 18.69 -12.87 0.31
C ASP A 55 19.24 -12.16 -0.96
N PRO A 56 20.09 -11.14 -0.83
CA PRO A 56 20.58 -10.39 -1.97
C PRO A 56 21.53 -11.16 -2.88
N GLN A 57 22.03 -12.31 -2.45
CA GLN A 57 22.86 -13.17 -3.29
C GLN A 57 22.01 -14.09 -4.18
N ARG A 58 20.76 -14.38 -3.78
CA ARG A 58 19.88 -15.32 -4.47
C ARG A 58 18.80 -14.67 -5.31
N TYR A 59 18.33 -13.48 -4.92
CA TYR A 59 17.17 -12.84 -5.53
C TYR A 59 17.52 -11.57 -6.30
N ARG A 60 16.88 -11.44 -7.46
CA ARG A 60 16.68 -10.16 -8.14
C ARG A 60 15.45 -9.50 -7.54
N ILE A 61 15.67 -8.54 -6.68
CA ILE A 61 14.63 -7.95 -5.83
C ILE A 61 14.06 -6.73 -6.54
N VAL A 62 12.76 -6.77 -6.85
CA VAL A 62 12.03 -5.67 -7.48
C VAL A 62 11.06 -5.07 -6.46
N LEU A 63 11.19 -3.78 -6.18
CA LEU A 63 10.24 -2.99 -5.42
C LEU A 63 9.62 -1.94 -6.34
N PHE A 64 8.34 -1.63 -6.15
CA PHE A 64 7.69 -0.52 -6.84
C PHE A 64 6.70 0.18 -5.93
N ASP A 65 6.53 1.48 -6.14
CA ASP A 65 5.46 2.24 -5.51
C ASP A 65 4.23 2.22 -6.42
N GLN A 66 3.08 1.76 -5.92
CA GLN A 66 1.83 1.70 -6.67
C GLN A 66 1.36 3.11 -7.03
N ARG A 67 0.34 3.23 -7.89
CA ARG A 67 -0.19 4.52 -8.36
C ARG A 67 -0.52 5.44 -7.18
N GLY A 68 -0.12 6.69 -7.29
CA GLY A 68 -0.46 7.75 -6.35
C GLY A 68 0.32 7.78 -5.06
N CYS A 69 1.18 6.81 -4.75
CA CYS A 69 1.89 6.74 -3.48
C CYS A 69 3.41 6.72 -3.62
N GLY A 70 4.07 6.92 -2.50
CA GLY A 70 5.52 6.91 -2.42
C GLY A 70 6.15 7.92 -3.39
N ARG A 71 6.98 7.42 -4.30
CA ARG A 71 7.70 8.18 -5.34
C ARG A 71 7.00 8.15 -6.70
N SER A 72 5.90 7.40 -6.84
CA SER A 72 5.07 7.36 -8.04
C SER A 72 4.23 8.63 -8.19
N THR A 73 3.99 9.06 -9.41
CA THR A 73 3.26 10.30 -9.72
C THR A 73 2.08 10.06 -10.66
N PRO A 74 1.01 10.89 -10.59
CA PRO A 74 0.79 12.02 -9.68
C PRO A 74 0.51 11.57 -8.24
N HIS A 75 0.97 12.35 -7.26
CA HIS A 75 0.80 12.05 -5.83
C HIS A 75 -0.68 12.08 -5.43
N ALA A 76 -1.11 11.10 -4.62
CA ALA A 76 -2.48 10.94 -4.11
C ALA A 76 -3.57 10.87 -5.19
N SER A 77 -3.21 10.54 -6.45
CA SER A 77 -4.16 10.42 -7.56
C SER A 77 -5.07 9.20 -7.39
N LEU A 78 -6.36 9.41 -7.62
CA LEU A 78 -7.39 8.35 -7.68
C LEU A 78 -7.82 8.04 -9.12
N VAL A 79 -7.35 8.84 -10.10
CA VAL A 79 -7.68 8.65 -11.52
C VAL A 79 -7.08 7.33 -11.98
N ASP A 80 -7.88 6.49 -12.66
CA ASP A 80 -7.45 5.20 -13.18
C ASP A 80 -6.63 4.38 -12.17
N ASN A 81 -7.01 4.46 -10.90
CA ASN A 81 -6.34 3.78 -9.78
C ASN A 81 -7.29 2.73 -9.20
N THR A 82 -7.38 1.59 -9.86
CA THR A 82 -8.16 0.41 -9.46
C THR A 82 -7.29 -0.82 -9.39
N THR A 83 -7.76 -1.87 -8.75
CA THR A 83 -7.06 -3.16 -8.67
C THR A 83 -6.60 -3.67 -10.04
N TRP A 84 -7.41 -3.51 -11.07
CA TRP A 84 -7.09 -3.97 -12.41
C TRP A 84 -5.99 -3.16 -13.09
N HIS A 85 -5.98 -1.83 -12.89
CA HIS A 85 -4.86 -0.99 -13.34
C HIS A 85 -3.54 -1.40 -12.66
N LEU A 86 -3.58 -1.75 -11.36
CA LEU A 86 -2.37 -2.20 -10.66
C LEU A 86 -1.91 -3.59 -11.13
N VAL A 87 -2.83 -4.49 -11.47
CA VAL A 87 -2.49 -5.78 -12.10
C VAL A 87 -1.79 -5.57 -13.45
N ASP A 88 -2.33 -4.68 -14.29
CA ASP A 88 -1.72 -4.31 -15.57
C ASP A 88 -0.35 -3.64 -15.37
N ASP A 89 -0.21 -2.80 -14.35
CA ASP A 89 1.06 -2.15 -14.02
C ASP A 89 2.13 -3.18 -13.63
N MET A 90 1.77 -4.21 -12.86
CA MET A 90 2.69 -5.31 -12.54
C MET A 90 3.18 -6.01 -13.81
N GLU A 91 2.31 -6.27 -14.79
CA GLU A 91 2.72 -6.84 -16.08
C GLU A 91 3.61 -5.88 -16.88
N ARG A 92 3.33 -4.58 -16.88
CA ARG A 92 4.18 -3.57 -17.54
C ARG A 92 5.58 -3.52 -16.93
N ILE A 93 5.68 -3.59 -15.58
CA ILE A 93 6.96 -3.66 -14.87
C ILE A 93 7.71 -4.94 -15.27
N ARG A 94 7.03 -6.10 -15.24
CA ARG A 94 7.63 -7.39 -15.61
C ARG A 94 8.21 -7.36 -17.03
N VAL A 95 7.43 -6.87 -17.99
CA VAL A 95 7.86 -6.77 -19.40
C VAL A 95 9.02 -5.77 -19.55
N HIS A 96 8.94 -4.61 -18.89
CA HIS A 96 10.00 -3.59 -18.91
C HIS A 96 11.34 -4.13 -18.41
N LEU A 97 11.30 -4.95 -17.36
CA LEU A 97 12.49 -5.56 -16.76
C LEU A 97 12.94 -6.86 -17.46
N ALA A 98 12.25 -7.26 -18.55
CA ALA A 98 12.49 -8.51 -19.27
C ALA A 98 12.47 -9.76 -18.37
N ILE A 99 11.58 -9.79 -17.39
CA ILE A 99 11.35 -10.92 -16.47
C ILE A 99 10.25 -11.81 -17.07
N ASP A 100 10.51 -13.13 -17.20
CA ASP A 100 9.49 -14.07 -17.71
C ASP A 100 8.46 -14.42 -16.64
N ALA A 101 8.92 -14.77 -15.43
CA ALA A 101 8.08 -15.04 -14.27
C ALA A 101 8.83 -14.69 -12.99
N TRP A 102 8.12 -14.40 -11.92
CA TRP A 102 8.66 -14.01 -10.62
C TRP A 102 7.93 -14.62 -9.44
N ALA A 103 8.62 -14.73 -8.31
CA ALA A 103 7.96 -14.92 -7.03
C ALA A 103 7.30 -13.59 -6.62
N VAL A 104 6.13 -13.63 -5.98
CA VAL A 104 5.43 -12.43 -5.53
C VAL A 104 5.26 -12.47 -4.02
N PHE A 105 5.75 -11.44 -3.33
CA PHE A 105 5.63 -11.27 -1.90
C PHE A 105 4.67 -10.12 -1.60
N GLY A 106 3.54 -10.40 -0.95
CA GLY A 106 2.53 -9.41 -0.63
C GLY A 106 2.10 -9.45 0.83
N GLY A 107 1.95 -8.28 1.45
CA GLY A 107 1.46 -8.14 2.81
C GLY A 107 0.24 -7.20 2.90
N SER A 108 -0.76 -7.53 3.75
CA SER A 108 -1.99 -6.75 3.90
C SER A 108 -2.68 -6.57 2.54
N TRP A 109 -3.02 -5.35 2.11
CA TRP A 109 -3.47 -5.07 0.74
C TRP A 109 -2.57 -5.72 -0.34
N GLY A 110 -1.25 -5.73 -0.12
CA GLY A 110 -0.34 -6.40 -1.05
C GLY A 110 -0.63 -7.88 -1.24
N SER A 111 -1.24 -8.57 -0.25
CA SER A 111 -1.70 -9.95 -0.41
C SER A 111 -2.92 -10.05 -1.31
N THR A 112 -3.85 -9.09 -1.22
CA THR A 112 -5.01 -8.99 -2.12
C THR A 112 -4.57 -8.83 -3.57
N LEU A 113 -3.67 -7.85 -3.81
CA LEU A 113 -3.16 -7.56 -5.14
C LEU A 113 -2.33 -8.72 -5.70
N ALA A 114 -1.48 -9.35 -4.87
CA ALA A 114 -0.70 -10.52 -5.27
C ALA A 114 -1.58 -11.72 -5.67
N LEU A 115 -2.66 -11.96 -4.93
CA LEU A 115 -3.64 -13.01 -5.25
C LEU A 115 -4.39 -12.71 -6.54
N THR A 116 -4.84 -11.45 -6.73
CA THR A 116 -5.53 -11.02 -7.95
C THR A 116 -4.62 -11.17 -9.16
N TYR A 117 -3.36 -10.71 -9.04
CA TYR A 117 -2.37 -10.87 -10.10
C TYR A 117 -2.10 -12.34 -10.45
N ALA A 118 -1.92 -13.20 -9.44
CA ALA A 118 -1.65 -14.62 -9.66
C ALA A 118 -2.82 -15.35 -10.32
N GLN A 119 -4.06 -14.96 -10.04
CA GLN A 119 -5.23 -15.53 -10.69
C GLN A 119 -5.38 -15.05 -12.13
N THR A 120 -4.99 -13.80 -12.41
CA THR A 120 -5.06 -13.21 -13.76
C THR A 120 -3.90 -13.70 -14.65
N HIS A 121 -2.71 -13.83 -14.08
CA HIS A 121 -1.48 -14.20 -14.79
C HIS A 121 -0.76 -15.40 -14.16
N PRO A 122 -1.40 -16.58 -14.05
CA PRO A 122 -0.84 -17.72 -13.31
C PRO A 122 0.48 -18.22 -13.90
N ALA A 123 0.70 -18.09 -15.20
CA ALA A 123 1.95 -18.48 -15.85
C ALA A 123 3.14 -17.53 -15.55
N ARG A 124 2.88 -16.38 -14.91
CA ARG A 124 3.89 -15.39 -14.55
C ARG A 124 4.31 -15.43 -13.09
N VAL A 125 3.75 -16.38 -12.31
CA VAL A 125 3.98 -16.49 -10.88
C VAL A 125 4.69 -17.82 -10.55
N LEU A 126 5.93 -17.72 -10.08
CA LEU A 126 6.71 -18.86 -9.61
C LEU A 126 6.25 -19.36 -8.24
N GLY A 127 5.68 -18.49 -7.43
CA GLY A 127 5.16 -18.76 -6.09
C GLY A 127 4.71 -17.49 -5.39
N LEU A 128 3.90 -17.65 -4.34
CA LEU A 128 3.38 -16.56 -3.51
C LEU A 128 3.88 -16.67 -2.08
N VAL A 129 4.30 -15.55 -1.51
CA VAL A 129 4.50 -15.40 -0.07
C VAL A 129 3.54 -14.33 0.41
N LEU A 130 2.55 -14.70 1.21
CA LEU A 130 1.50 -13.80 1.67
C LEU A 130 1.56 -13.69 3.19
N ARG A 131 1.53 -12.46 3.71
CA ARG A 131 1.47 -12.19 5.15
C ARG A 131 0.35 -11.21 5.48
N GLY A 132 -0.23 -11.33 6.71
CA GLY A 132 -1.35 -10.47 7.09
C GLY A 132 -2.43 -10.49 6.01
N ILE A 133 -2.85 -11.69 5.62
CA ILE A 133 -3.73 -11.90 4.47
C ILE A 133 -5.02 -11.11 4.65
N PHE A 134 -5.31 -10.28 3.64
CA PHE A 134 -6.50 -9.45 3.53
C PHE A 134 -7.14 -9.74 2.17
N LEU A 135 -8.44 -9.95 2.13
CA LEU A 135 -9.18 -10.34 0.92
C LEU A 135 -10.14 -9.26 0.42
N LEU A 136 -10.08 -8.08 1.00
CA LEU A 136 -10.94 -6.93 0.67
C LEU A 136 -12.45 -7.27 0.78
N ARG A 137 -12.81 -8.17 1.69
CA ARG A 137 -14.22 -8.50 1.93
C ARG A 137 -14.86 -7.40 2.79
N LYS A 138 -16.12 -7.08 2.50
CA LYS A 138 -16.86 -6.07 3.27
C LYS A 138 -16.80 -6.33 4.78
N ALA A 139 -16.91 -7.60 5.21
CA ALA A 139 -16.85 -7.96 6.62
C ALA A 139 -15.48 -7.64 7.27
N GLU A 140 -14.37 -7.70 6.53
CA GLU A 140 -13.04 -7.32 7.02
C GLU A 140 -12.93 -5.81 7.16
N ILE A 141 -13.45 -5.06 6.18
CA ILE A 141 -13.49 -3.59 6.18
C ILE A 141 -14.39 -3.11 7.32
N ASP A 142 -15.62 -3.65 7.44
CA ASP A 142 -16.56 -3.28 8.50
C ASP A 142 -15.99 -3.57 9.89
N TRP A 143 -15.31 -4.72 10.06
CA TRP A 143 -14.69 -5.07 11.33
C TRP A 143 -13.60 -4.06 11.71
N PHE A 144 -12.85 -3.55 10.74
CA PHE A 144 -11.72 -2.66 11.00
C PHE A 144 -12.13 -1.19 11.10
N TYR A 145 -13.10 -0.72 10.28
CA TYR A 145 -13.46 0.70 10.17
C TYR A 145 -14.87 1.04 10.67
N GLN A 146 -15.71 0.07 11.00
CA GLN A 146 -17.05 0.35 11.50
C GLN A 146 -17.26 -0.16 12.93
N GLN A 147 -17.07 -1.44 13.18
CA GLN A 147 -17.29 -2.02 14.50
C GLN A 147 -16.54 -3.37 14.64
N GLY A 148 -15.61 -3.45 15.56
CA GLY A 148 -14.82 -4.65 15.84
C GLY A 148 -13.47 -4.29 16.43
N SER A 149 -12.54 -3.77 15.61
CA SER A 149 -11.21 -3.33 16.07
C SER A 149 -11.28 -2.18 17.10
N SER A 150 -12.35 -1.37 17.08
CA SER A 150 -12.65 -0.36 18.12
C SER A 150 -12.73 -0.92 19.53
N TRP A 151 -13.12 -2.19 19.69
CA TRP A 151 -13.14 -2.85 21.00
C TRP A 151 -11.75 -3.23 21.51
N ILE A 152 -10.79 -3.40 20.58
CA ILE A 152 -9.41 -3.77 20.91
C ILE A 152 -8.55 -2.52 21.14
N PHE A 153 -8.84 -1.45 20.40
CA PHE A 153 -8.07 -0.19 20.42
C PHE A 153 -8.97 1.02 20.72
N PRO A 154 -9.70 1.04 21.88
CA PRO A 154 -10.70 2.07 22.16
C PRO A 154 -10.11 3.49 22.20
N ASP A 155 -8.91 3.66 22.78
CA ASP A 155 -8.27 4.98 22.91
C ASP A 155 -7.93 5.59 21.53
N ALA A 156 -7.47 4.76 20.57
CA ALA A 156 -7.19 5.20 19.22
C ALA A 156 -8.46 5.45 18.42
N TRP A 157 -9.53 4.68 18.71
CA TRP A 157 -10.82 4.81 18.09
C TRP A 157 -11.48 6.16 18.39
N GLU A 158 -11.39 6.67 19.61
CA GLU A 158 -11.97 7.97 19.98
C GLU A 158 -11.54 9.10 19.02
N ALA A 159 -10.26 9.15 18.68
CA ALA A 159 -9.74 10.17 17.76
C ALA A 159 -10.20 9.96 16.31
N PHE A 160 -10.32 8.70 15.89
CA PHE A 160 -10.86 8.33 14.58
C PHE A 160 -12.34 8.71 14.47
N GLU A 161 -13.14 8.32 15.44
CA GLU A 161 -14.56 8.63 15.50
C GLU A 161 -14.85 10.13 15.62
N ALA A 162 -14.08 10.86 16.44
CA ALA A 162 -14.28 12.30 16.67
C ALA A 162 -14.11 13.17 15.42
N ALA A 163 -13.40 12.67 14.41
CA ALA A 163 -13.23 13.36 13.13
C ALA A 163 -14.52 13.34 12.26
N ILE A 164 -15.50 12.51 12.62
CA ILE A 164 -16.76 12.34 11.88
C ILE A 164 -17.94 12.82 12.73
N PRO A 165 -18.82 13.71 12.20
CA PRO A 165 -20.05 14.11 12.86
C PRO A 165 -20.94 12.92 13.25
N ALA A 166 -21.64 13.05 14.36
CA ALA A 166 -22.39 11.93 14.95
C ALA A 166 -23.47 11.33 14.01
N ASP A 167 -24.07 12.17 13.21
CA ASP A 167 -25.11 11.80 12.23
C ASP A 167 -24.54 11.07 10.98
N GLU A 168 -23.22 11.10 10.77
CA GLU A 168 -22.53 10.41 9.68
C GLU A 168 -21.84 9.10 10.11
N ARG A 169 -21.83 8.76 11.39
CA ARG A 169 -21.09 7.61 11.97
C ARG A 169 -21.67 6.24 11.62
N GLY A 170 -22.79 6.18 10.93
CA GLY A 170 -23.35 4.96 10.39
C GLY A 170 -22.54 4.32 9.26
N ASP A 171 -21.66 5.11 8.61
CA ASP A 171 -20.78 4.68 7.52
C ASP A 171 -19.49 5.49 7.58
N TYR A 172 -18.51 5.03 8.37
CA TYR A 172 -17.24 5.74 8.52
C TYR A 172 -16.43 5.79 7.22
N VAL A 173 -16.37 4.72 6.45
CA VAL A 173 -15.62 4.69 5.19
C VAL A 173 -16.19 5.73 4.22
N GLY A 174 -17.48 5.75 4.00
CA GLY A 174 -18.13 6.76 3.14
C GLY A 174 -17.99 8.19 3.67
N ALA A 175 -18.09 8.38 5.01
CA ALA A 175 -17.91 9.69 5.64
C ALA A 175 -16.47 10.23 5.48
N TYR A 176 -15.47 9.38 5.65
CA TYR A 176 -14.08 9.71 5.40
C TYR A 176 -13.82 9.97 3.91
N TYR A 177 -14.35 9.13 3.01
CA TYR A 177 -14.18 9.30 1.57
C TYR A 177 -14.65 10.67 1.08
N ARG A 178 -15.81 11.13 1.53
CA ARG A 178 -16.32 12.49 1.21
C ARG A 178 -15.34 13.59 1.62
N ARG A 179 -14.68 13.43 2.77
CA ARG A 179 -13.69 14.41 3.27
C ARG A 179 -12.36 14.30 2.54
N LEU A 180 -11.91 13.08 2.28
CA LEU A 180 -10.66 12.79 1.59
C LEU A 180 -10.70 13.20 0.10
N THR A 181 -11.90 13.33 -0.47
CA THR A 181 -12.11 13.81 -1.85
C THR A 181 -12.60 15.26 -1.92
N SER A 182 -12.71 15.97 -0.78
CA SER A 182 -13.10 17.39 -0.74
C SER A 182 -12.11 18.28 -1.49
N ASP A 183 -12.60 19.35 -2.11
CA ASP A 183 -11.76 20.37 -2.75
C ASP A 183 -11.00 21.22 -1.72
N ASP A 184 -11.49 21.32 -0.46
CA ASP A 184 -10.78 22.01 0.61
C ASP A 184 -9.60 21.18 1.14
N PRO A 185 -8.36 21.65 0.95
CA PRO A 185 -7.17 20.90 1.39
C PRO A 185 -7.08 20.78 2.92
N LYS A 186 -7.71 21.68 3.69
CA LYS A 186 -7.72 21.57 5.16
C LYS A 186 -8.62 20.42 5.62
N VAL A 187 -9.79 20.28 4.97
CA VAL A 187 -10.71 19.16 5.24
C VAL A 187 -10.05 17.83 4.87
N ARG A 188 -9.43 17.76 3.68
CA ARG A 188 -8.71 16.55 3.24
C ARG A 188 -7.60 16.13 4.21
N LEU A 189 -6.76 17.09 4.59
CA LEU A 189 -5.61 16.81 5.45
C LEU A 189 -6.03 16.41 6.87
N ALA A 190 -7.07 17.03 7.41
CA ALA A 190 -7.61 16.66 8.72
C ALA A 190 -8.11 15.21 8.73
N ALA A 191 -8.92 14.85 7.73
CA ALA A 191 -9.43 13.49 7.57
C ALA A 191 -8.29 12.48 7.34
N ALA A 192 -7.32 12.82 6.47
CA ALA A 192 -6.18 11.97 6.16
C ALA A 192 -5.34 11.65 7.40
N ARG A 193 -5.09 12.65 8.24
CA ARG A 193 -4.36 12.45 9.50
C ARG A 193 -5.12 11.58 10.50
N ALA A 194 -6.43 11.75 10.60
CA ALA A 194 -7.25 10.93 11.51
C ALA A 194 -7.26 9.47 11.06
N TRP A 195 -7.50 9.22 9.77
CA TRP A 195 -7.46 7.89 9.16
C TRP A 195 -6.08 7.22 9.32
N SER A 196 -5.04 7.94 8.91
CA SER A 196 -3.68 7.41 8.93
C SER A 196 -3.19 7.11 10.35
N ARG A 197 -3.57 7.92 11.35
CA ARG A 197 -3.25 7.64 12.76
C ARG A 197 -3.93 6.38 13.27
N TRP A 198 -5.17 6.15 12.87
CA TRP A 198 -5.88 4.92 13.20
C TRP A 198 -5.12 3.70 12.69
N GLU A 199 -4.74 3.70 11.41
CA GLU A 199 -3.91 2.65 10.82
C GLU A 199 -2.58 2.47 11.55
N GLY A 200 -1.88 3.56 11.82
CA GLY A 200 -0.61 3.52 12.54
C GLY A 200 -0.72 2.96 13.96
N ALA A 201 -1.81 3.24 14.66
CA ALA A 201 -2.06 2.76 16.01
C ALA A 201 -2.40 1.26 16.06
N THR A 202 -3.02 0.74 15.00
CA THR A 202 -3.56 -0.63 14.96
C THR A 202 -2.68 -1.62 14.19
N SER A 203 -1.77 -1.13 13.35
CA SER A 203 -0.91 -1.97 12.48
C SER A 203 0.20 -2.73 13.22
N LYS A 204 0.47 -2.41 14.49
CA LYS A 204 1.50 -3.06 15.31
C LYS A 204 0.96 -3.32 16.72
N LEU A 205 1.26 -4.51 17.24
CA LEU A 205 0.93 -4.84 18.64
C LEU A 205 1.60 -3.89 19.65
N ILE A 206 2.84 -3.48 19.36
CA ILE A 206 3.57 -2.48 20.14
C ILE A 206 3.93 -1.34 19.19
N PRO A 207 3.21 -0.19 19.25
CA PRO A 207 3.52 0.98 18.43
C PRO A 207 4.92 1.52 18.72
N THR A 208 5.62 1.98 17.67
CA THR A 208 6.91 2.66 17.81
C THR A 208 6.74 4.14 17.48
N ALA A 209 7.54 5.00 18.12
CA ALA A 209 7.50 6.44 17.88
C ALA A 209 7.72 6.80 16.40
N ASP A 210 8.64 6.10 15.71
CA ASP A 210 8.93 6.33 14.29
C ASP A 210 7.73 5.98 13.39
N ALA A 211 7.03 4.88 13.69
CA ALA A 211 5.81 4.53 12.95
C ALA A 211 4.73 5.61 13.16
N ALA A 212 4.49 6.04 14.39
CA ALA A 212 3.52 7.09 14.70
C ALA A 212 3.86 8.42 13.99
N ALA A 213 5.15 8.79 13.94
CA ALA A 213 5.61 9.99 13.24
C ALA A 213 5.31 9.92 11.73
N ARG A 214 5.63 8.78 11.10
CA ARG A 214 5.36 8.57 9.67
C ARG A 214 3.87 8.70 9.30
N PHE A 215 3.01 8.03 10.04
CA PHE A 215 1.56 8.11 9.81
C PHE A 215 0.98 9.50 10.09
N GLY A 216 1.71 10.37 10.80
CA GLY A 216 1.37 11.79 11.01
C GLY A 216 1.90 12.74 9.95
N GLU A 217 2.83 12.32 9.09
CA GLU A 217 3.41 13.13 8.04
C GLU A 217 2.36 13.46 6.96
N SER A 218 2.22 14.76 6.62
CA SER A 218 1.10 15.23 5.81
C SER A 218 1.03 14.62 4.42
N ALA A 219 2.15 14.54 3.71
CA ALA A 219 2.18 13.99 2.35
C ALA A 219 1.89 12.47 2.36
N PHE A 220 2.51 11.73 3.29
CA PHE A 220 2.22 10.31 3.45
C PHE A 220 0.76 10.08 3.83
N ALA A 221 0.26 10.77 4.84
CA ALA A 221 -1.11 10.60 5.33
C ALA A 221 -2.16 10.90 4.25
N GLU A 222 -1.94 11.94 3.42
CA GLU A 222 -2.87 12.29 2.35
C GLU A 222 -2.93 11.20 1.27
N ALA A 223 -1.78 10.75 0.77
CA ALA A 223 -1.77 9.69 -0.24
C ALA A 223 -2.30 8.37 0.32
N PHE A 224 -1.83 7.98 1.51
CA PHE A 224 -2.21 6.73 2.17
C PHE A 224 -3.73 6.66 2.40
N ALA A 225 -4.28 7.59 3.17
CA ALA A 225 -5.70 7.58 3.53
C ALA A 225 -6.62 7.74 2.32
N ARG A 226 -6.26 8.62 1.39
CA ARG A 226 -7.07 8.90 0.21
C ARG A 226 -7.15 7.69 -0.72
N ILE A 227 -6.02 7.02 -0.97
CA ILE A 227 -5.98 5.83 -1.81
C ILE A 227 -6.65 4.66 -1.10
N GLU A 228 -6.31 4.41 0.16
CA GLU A 228 -6.87 3.30 0.93
C GLU A 228 -8.41 3.37 1.00
N CYS A 229 -8.95 4.52 1.39
CA CYS A 229 -10.39 4.74 1.47
C CYS A 229 -11.11 4.67 0.10
N HIS A 230 -10.39 4.92 -1.00
CA HIS A 230 -10.91 4.76 -2.35
C HIS A 230 -11.10 3.29 -2.75
N TYR A 231 -10.28 2.40 -2.22
CA TYR A 231 -10.37 0.97 -2.49
C TYR A 231 -11.39 0.25 -1.60
N PHE A 232 -11.74 0.82 -0.46
CA PHE A 232 -12.65 0.24 0.55
C PHE A 232 -14.07 0.70 0.36
#